data_0580687565bb6538f89dd97f476ee406
#
_entry.id   0580687565bb6538f89dd97f476ee406
#
_cell.length_a   1.000
_cell.length_b   1.000
_cell.length_c   1.000
_cell.angle_alpha   90.00
_cell.angle_beta   90.00
_cell.angle_gamma   90.00
#
_symmetry.space_group_name_H-M   'P 1'
#
loop_
_entity.id
_entity.type
_entity.pdbx_description
1 polymer ?
#
loop_
_entity_poly.entity_id
_entity_poly.type
_entity_poly.pdbx_seq_one_letter_code
_entity_poly.pdbx_strand_id
1 'polypeptide(L)'
;GLKLAVDQRKQAIEAAEVLDEADLSDNDKYERSYLIHVLQGELFWLTEADWPHKNPDYYTGALDPNVYIARPYADAETRMKAFIKYAKNVPAAARQIEANLQLPLPETYLKYGQAGFGGFAEYYGGDAKAAFADVKDEALQAEFDAATAEAAAAMQHLADHIGSVPATKDGYALGAEKFSDMVRLTEAVDVPLAELKAIG
;
A
#
# COMPACT_ATOMS: atom_id res chain seq x y z
N GLY A 1 9.55 -4.18 -8.92
CA GLY A 1 8.14 -3.92 -9.10
C GLY A 1 7.26 -5.11 -8.67
N LEU A 2 6.00 -5.12 -9.07
CA LEU A 2 4.98 -6.09 -8.63
C LEU A 2 5.40 -7.55 -8.87
N LYS A 3 5.96 -7.85 -10.06
CA LYS A 3 6.47 -9.20 -10.36
C LYS A 3 7.48 -9.68 -9.31
N LEU A 4 8.45 -8.84 -8.96
CA LEU A 4 9.44 -9.18 -7.94
C LEU A 4 8.79 -9.45 -6.57
N ALA A 5 7.79 -8.64 -6.19
CA ALA A 5 7.07 -8.82 -4.94
C ALA A 5 6.33 -10.18 -4.88
N VAL A 6 5.71 -10.60 -5.99
CA VAL A 6 5.07 -11.92 -6.12
C VAL A 6 6.10 -13.04 -6.07
N ASP A 7 7.18 -12.93 -6.86
CA ASP A 7 8.23 -13.97 -6.93
C ASP A 7 8.91 -14.18 -5.58
N GLN A 8 9.21 -13.11 -4.84
CA GLN A 8 9.81 -13.19 -3.50
C GLN A 8 8.91 -13.92 -2.50
N ARG A 9 7.60 -13.67 -2.52
CA ARG A 9 6.64 -14.35 -1.63
C ARG A 9 6.52 -15.83 -1.94
N LYS A 10 6.46 -16.19 -3.22
CA LYS A 10 6.45 -17.59 -3.64
C LYS A 10 7.71 -18.33 -3.22
N GLN A 11 8.88 -17.73 -3.43
CA GLN A 11 10.16 -18.29 -3.00
C GLN A 11 10.24 -18.48 -1.48
N ALA A 12 9.71 -17.51 -0.70
CA ALA A 12 9.70 -17.61 0.76
C ALA A 12 8.76 -18.73 1.25
N ILE A 13 7.60 -18.91 0.61
CA ILE A 13 6.69 -20.03 0.89
C ILE A 13 7.40 -21.35 0.58
N GLU A 14 7.95 -21.51 -0.62
CA GLU A 14 8.68 -22.73 -1.03
C GLU A 14 9.82 -23.04 -0.07
N ALA A 15 10.59 -22.02 0.34
CA ALA A 15 11.68 -22.21 1.31
C ALA A 15 11.19 -22.64 2.68
N ALA A 16 10.04 -22.16 3.13
CA ALA A 16 9.43 -22.59 4.39
C ALA A 16 8.83 -24.00 4.30
N GLU A 17 8.24 -24.38 3.17
CA GLU A 17 7.59 -25.68 2.97
C GLU A 17 8.60 -26.85 2.94
N VAL A 18 9.82 -26.62 2.46
CA VAL A 18 10.87 -27.67 2.39
C VAL A 18 11.53 -27.96 3.73
N LEU A 19 11.27 -27.18 4.79
CA LEU A 19 11.81 -27.48 6.13
C LEU A 19 11.15 -28.74 6.68
N ASP A 20 11.98 -29.70 7.13
CA ASP A 20 11.48 -30.93 7.73
C ASP A 20 10.88 -30.62 9.12
N GLU A 21 9.62 -30.97 9.33
CA GLU A 21 8.94 -30.76 10.61
C GLU A 21 9.56 -31.55 11.76
N ALA A 22 10.28 -32.63 11.46
CA ALA A 22 11.00 -33.41 12.47
C ALA A 22 12.18 -32.64 13.09
N ASP A 23 12.74 -31.67 12.35
CA ASP A 23 13.85 -30.82 12.81
C ASP A 23 13.39 -29.54 13.51
N LEU A 24 12.06 -29.29 13.55
CA LEU A 24 11.48 -28.05 14.10
C LEU A 24 10.92 -28.27 15.51
N SER A 25 11.16 -27.30 16.39
CA SER A 25 10.43 -27.22 17.66
C SER A 25 8.93 -26.91 17.41
N ASP A 26 8.07 -27.11 18.40
CA ASP A 26 6.65 -26.79 18.28
C ASP A 26 6.42 -25.29 18.00
N ASN A 27 7.26 -24.41 18.56
CA ASN A 27 7.20 -22.98 18.25
C ASN A 27 7.60 -22.70 16.81
N ASP A 28 8.67 -23.32 16.30
CA ASP A 28 9.11 -23.11 14.92
C ASP A 28 8.09 -23.64 13.90
N LYS A 29 7.40 -24.75 14.21
CA LYS A 29 6.27 -25.26 13.39
C LYS A 29 5.14 -24.23 13.31
N TYR A 30 4.80 -23.63 14.45
CA TYR A 30 3.77 -22.58 14.50
C TYR A 30 4.22 -21.36 13.68
N GLU A 31 5.43 -20.86 13.89
CA GLU A 31 5.96 -19.70 13.17
C GLU A 31 6.06 -19.96 11.67
N ARG A 32 6.49 -21.15 11.26
CA ARG A 32 6.49 -21.57 9.84
C ARG A 32 5.10 -21.55 9.25
N SER A 33 4.12 -22.15 9.92
CA SER A 33 2.73 -22.18 9.45
C SER A 33 2.14 -20.79 9.35
N TYR A 34 2.40 -19.92 10.34
CA TYR A 34 1.97 -18.55 10.34
C TYR A 34 2.61 -17.73 9.20
N LEU A 35 3.91 -17.88 8.97
CA LEU A 35 4.62 -17.24 7.87
C LEU A 35 4.02 -17.62 6.51
N ILE A 36 3.80 -18.92 6.26
CA ILE A 36 3.20 -19.41 5.02
C ILE A 36 1.81 -18.79 4.85
N HIS A 37 0.98 -18.81 5.89
CA HIS A 37 -0.36 -18.25 5.84
C HIS A 37 -0.38 -16.76 5.51
N VAL A 38 0.46 -15.96 6.18
CA VAL A 38 0.58 -14.51 5.91
C VAL A 38 0.99 -14.27 4.45
N LEU A 39 1.99 -14.99 3.96
CA LEU A 39 2.46 -14.83 2.58
C LEU A 39 1.43 -15.27 1.53
N GLN A 40 0.64 -16.30 1.82
CA GLN A 40 -0.47 -16.74 0.95
C GLN A 40 -1.58 -15.68 0.91
N GLY A 41 -1.93 -15.07 2.05
CA GLY A 41 -2.87 -13.96 2.12
C GLY A 41 -2.39 -12.74 1.32
N GLU A 42 -1.12 -12.38 1.44
CA GLU A 42 -0.52 -11.29 0.65
C GLU A 42 -0.53 -11.60 -0.85
N LEU A 43 -0.22 -12.86 -1.25
CA LEU A 43 -0.29 -13.27 -2.65
C LEU A 43 -1.72 -13.18 -3.19
N PHE A 44 -2.73 -13.54 -2.40
CA PHE A 44 -4.13 -13.43 -2.80
C PHE A 44 -4.47 -11.99 -3.23
N TRP A 45 -4.10 -10.99 -2.41
CA TRP A 45 -4.36 -9.60 -2.74
C TRP A 45 -3.58 -9.10 -3.95
N LEU A 46 -2.36 -9.60 -4.15
CA LEU A 46 -1.51 -9.22 -5.28
C LEU A 46 -1.92 -9.86 -6.61
N THR A 47 -2.49 -11.07 -6.59
CA THR A 47 -2.73 -11.87 -7.80
C THR A 47 -4.22 -12.12 -8.06
N GLU A 48 -4.94 -12.74 -7.11
CA GLU A 48 -6.34 -13.14 -7.31
C GLU A 48 -7.30 -11.96 -7.21
N ALA A 49 -7.14 -11.11 -6.22
CA ALA A 49 -7.88 -9.87 -6.07
C ALA A 49 -7.35 -8.77 -7.01
N ASP A 50 -6.08 -8.88 -7.40
CA ASP A 50 -5.40 -8.00 -8.35
C ASP A 50 -5.46 -6.52 -7.93
N TRP A 51 -5.28 -6.27 -6.62
CA TRP A 51 -5.38 -4.92 -6.04
C TRP A 51 -4.44 -3.90 -6.65
N PRO A 52 -3.18 -4.24 -6.98
CA PRO A 52 -2.28 -3.27 -7.61
C PRO A 52 -2.80 -2.68 -8.91
N HIS A 53 -3.67 -3.40 -9.64
CA HIS A 53 -4.23 -2.93 -10.90
C HIS A 53 -5.68 -2.41 -10.77
N LYS A 54 -6.36 -2.73 -9.66
CA LYS A 54 -7.78 -2.40 -9.49
C LYS A 54 -8.08 -1.43 -8.35
N ASN A 55 -7.24 -1.38 -7.33
CA ASN A 55 -7.49 -0.59 -6.14
C ASN A 55 -6.43 0.52 -5.96
N PRO A 56 -6.74 1.78 -6.31
CA PRO A 56 -5.81 2.89 -6.10
C PRO A 56 -5.35 3.04 -4.64
N ASP A 57 -6.23 2.76 -3.68
CA ASP A 57 -5.94 2.86 -2.25
C ASP A 57 -4.86 1.86 -1.78
N TYR A 58 -4.62 0.78 -2.53
CA TYR A 58 -3.52 -0.16 -2.29
C TYR A 58 -2.16 0.53 -2.12
N TYR A 59 -1.96 1.68 -2.78
CA TYR A 59 -0.69 2.41 -2.78
C TYR A 59 -0.56 3.44 -1.66
N THR A 60 -1.64 3.81 -0.99
CA THR A 60 -1.64 4.88 0.03
C THR A 60 -0.72 4.55 1.21
N GLY A 61 -0.76 3.32 1.71
CA GLY A 61 0.11 2.88 2.79
C GLY A 61 1.62 2.94 2.47
N ALA A 62 1.99 2.68 1.20
CA ALA A 62 3.38 2.77 0.75
C ALA A 62 3.87 4.22 0.55
N LEU A 63 2.93 5.16 0.42
CA LEU A 63 3.19 6.58 0.22
C LEU A 63 3.05 7.42 1.48
N ASP A 64 2.83 6.81 2.65
CA ASP A 64 2.70 7.54 3.92
C ASP A 64 4.06 8.11 4.38
N PRO A 65 4.25 9.45 4.34
CA PRO A 65 5.48 10.09 4.75
C PRO A 65 5.57 10.33 6.27
N ASN A 66 4.56 9.91 7.03
CA ASN A 66 4.40 10.28 8.45
C ASN A 66 5.56 9.82 9.33
N VAL A 67 6.28 8.77 8.94
CA VAL A 67 7.45 8.29 9.68
C VAL A 67 8.53 9.36 9.86
N TYR A 68 8.70 10.27 8.90
CA TYR A 68 9.69 11.34 8.96
C TYR A 68 9.29 12.45 9.93
N ILE A 69 8.01 12.59 10.24
CA ILE A 69 7.44 13.68 11.02
C ILE A 69 7.10 13.22 12.44
N ALA A 70 6.31 12.17 12.57
CA ALA A 70 5.76 11.71 13.84
C ALA A 70 6.79 11.03 14.75
N ARG A 71 7.89 10.51 14.18
CA ARG A 71 8.89 9.77 14.96
C ARG A 71 10.19 10.58 15.09
N PRO A 72 10.59 11.01 16.30
CA PRO A 72 11.83 11.74 16.53
C PRO A 72 13.05 10.81 16.57
N TYR A 73 13.28 10.03 15.50
CA TYR A 73 14.40 9.08 15.40
C TYR A 73 15.76 9.77 15.17
N ALA A 74 15.74 11.05 14.77
CA ALA A 74 16.91 11.91 14.58
C ALA A 74 16.50 13.38 14.80
N ASP A 75 17.47 14.29 14.75
CA ASP A 75 17.20 15.74 14.75
C ASP A 75 16.34 16.16 13.53
N ALA A 76 15.71 17.34 13.62
CA ALA A 76 14.78 17.82 12.60
C ALA A 76 15.44 18.02 11.23
N GLU A 77 16.68 18.50 11.19
CA GLU A 77 17.41 18.72 9.94
C GLU A 77 17.71 17.39 9.23
N THR A 78 18.16 16.38 9.95
CA THR A 78 18.42 15.04 9.42
C THR A 78 17.12 14.41 8.87
N ARG A 79 16.01 14.51 9.61
CA ARG A 79 14.71 14.03 9.16
C ARG A 79 14.19 14.78 7.94
N MET A 80 14.39 16.09 7.89
CA MET A 80 14.03 16.94 6.74
C MET A 80 14.78 16.51 5.47
N LYS A 81 16.09 16.25 5.55
CA LYS A 81 16.88 15.73 4.42
C LYS A 81 16.36 14.40 3.92
N ALA A 82 15.99 13.50 4.83
CA ALA A 82 15.39 12.20 4.46
C ALA A 82 14.01 12.39 3.82
N PHE A 83 13.19 13.28 4.34
CA PHE A 83 11.89 13.63 3.77
C PHE A 83 12.01 14.23 2.36
N ILE A 84 12.95 15.15 2.12
CA ILE A 84 13.20 15.72 0.79
C ILE A 84 13.54 14.62 -0.21
N LYS A 85 14.44 13.71 0.16
CA LYS A 85 14.80 12.57 -0.70
C LYS A 85 13.58 11.69 -1.03
N TYR A 86 12.70 11.48 -0.05
CA TYR A 86 11.44 10.77 -0.25
C TYR A 86 10.51 11.56 -1.19
N ALA A 87 10.23 12.84 -0.88
CA ALA A 87 9.31 13.68 -1.63
C ALA A 87 9.69 13.79 -3.12
N LYS A 88 10.97 13.88 -3.44
CA LYS A 88 11.48 13.90 -4.82
C LYS A 88 11.14 12.64 -5.63
N ASN A 89 10.84 11.51 -4.98
CA ASN A 89 10.42 10.28 -5.68
C ASN A 89 8.91 10.18 -5.88
N VAL A 90 8.12 10.99 -5.18
CA VAL A 90 6.65 10.95 -5.24
C VAL A 90 6.10 11.17 -6.66
N PRO A 91 6.60 12.11 -7.48
CA PRO A 91 6.12 12.26 -8.85
C PRO A 91 6.34 11.04 -9.74
N ALA A 92 7.44 10.31 -9.54
CA ALA A 92 7.70 9.08 -10.28
C ALA A 92 6.77 7.94 -9.81
N ALA A 93 6.53 7.85 -8.51
CA ALA A 93 5.59 6.89 -7.93
C ALA A 93 4.15 7.14 -8.42
N ALA A 94 3.70 8.40 -8.44
CA ALA A 94 2.37 8.77 -8.95
C ALA A 94 2.15 8.31 -10.40
N ARG A 95 3.11 8.58 -11.29
CA ARG A 95 3.05 8.11 -12.68
C ARG A 95 3.04 6.58 -12.79
N GLN A 96 3.77 5.88 -11.92
CA GLN A 96 3.78 4.42 -11.93
C GLN A 96 2.45 3.85 -11.44
N ILE A 97 1.82 4.47 -10.44
CA ILE A 97 0.48 4.10 -9.97
C ILE A 97 -0.53 4.26 -11.10
N GLU A 98 -0.56 5.42 -11.74
CA GLU A 98 -1.44 5.70 -12.86
C GLU A 98 -1.27 4.66 -13.98
N ALA A 99 -0.04 4.32 -14.34
CA ALA A 99 0.27 3.33 -15.37
C ALA A 99 -0.09 1.88 -14.97
N ASN A 100 -0.13 1.57 -13.67
CA ASN A 100 -0.52 0.25 -13.18
C ASN A 100 -2.03 0.03 -13.21
N LEU A 101 -2.82 1.06 -13.01
CA LEU A 101 -4.29 0.94 -12.90
C LEU A 101 -4.92 0.52 -14.22
N GLN A 102 -5.76 -0.52 -14.19
CA GLN A 102 -6.47 -1.08 -15.34
C GLN A 102 -7.94 -0.69 -15.31
N LEU A 103 -8.33 0.15 -16.26
CA LEU A 103 -9.69 0.70 -16.33
C LEU A 103 -10.68 -0.29 -16.98
N PRO A 104 -11.97 -0.25 -16.61
CA PRO A 104 -12.61 0.61 -15.59
C PRO A 104 -12.35 0.11 -14.17
N LEU A 105 -12.45 1.02 -13.17
CA LEU A 105 -12.22 0.70 -11.76
C LEU A 105 -13.53 0.68 -10.95
N PRO A 106 -13.57 -0.05 -9.81
CA PRO A 106 -14.70 -0.01 -8.90
C PRO A 106 -14.93 1.39 -8.31
N GLU A 107 -16.19 1.88 -8.35
CA GLU A 107 -16.57 3.21 -7.87
C GLU A 107 -16.12 3.48 -6.42
N THR A 108 -16.26 2.50 -5.54
CA THR A 108 -15.80 2.60 -4.15
C THR A 108 -14.28 2.76 -4.05
N TYR A 109 -13.51 2.04 -4.85
CA TYR A 109 -12.05 2.14 -4.86
C TYR A 109 -11.58 3.48 -5.42
N LEU A 110 -12.24 4.00 -6.45
CA LEU A 110 -11.97 5.34 -6.98
C LEU A 110 -12.19 6.41 -5.91
N LYS A 111 -13.29 6.34 -5.18
CA LYS A 111 -13.63 7.29 -4.12
C LYS A 111 -12.56 7.33 -3.01
N TYR A 112 -12.12 6.17 -2.53
CA TYR A 112 -11.09 6.10 -1.48
C TYR A 112 -9.73 6.51 -2.00
N GLY A 113 -9.32 6.05 -3.19
CA GLY A 113 -8.06 6.45 -3.81
C GLY A 113 -7.99 7.96 -4.07
N GLN A 114 -9.05 8.56 -4.61
CA GLN A 114 -9.12 10.01 -4.82
C GLN A 114 -8.98 10.78 -3.51
N ALA A 115 -9.70 10.37 -2.46
CA ALA A 115 -9.62 11.01 -1.15
C ALA A 115 -8.22 10.85 -0.52
N GLY A 116 -7.61 9.68 -0.61
CA GLY A 116 -6.27 9.40 -0.06
C GLY A 116 -5.19 10.24 -0.74
N PHE A 117 -5.14 10.26 -2.06
CA PHE A 117 -4.14 11.06 -2.79
C PHE A 117 -4.38 12.57 -2.68
N GLY A 118 -5.65 13.02 -2.65
CA GLY A 118 -5.99 14.41 -2.34
C GLY A 118 -5.51 14.82 -0.94
N GLY A 119 -5.70 13.96 0.06
CA GLY A 119 -5.18 14.17 1.41
C GLY A 119 -3.65 14.27 1.47
N PHE A 120 -2.92 13.47 0.67
CA PHE A 120 -1.46 13.63 0.57
C PHE A 120 -1.06 14.96 -0.08
N ALA A 121 -1.80 15.43 -1.09
CA ALA A 121 -1.52 16.73 -1.70
C ALA A 121 -1.65 17.86 -0.66
N GLU A 122 -2.71 17.86 0.14
CA GLU A 122 -2.91 18.81 1.24
C GLU A 122 -1.81 18.69 2.30
N TYR A 123 -1.44 17.46 2.69
CA TYR A 123 -0.41 17.19 3.68
C TYR A 123 0.96 17.76 3.28
N TYR A 124 1.41 17.56 2.03
CA TYR A 124 2.65 18.14 1.54
C TYR A 124 2.63 19.68 1.53
N GLY A 125 1.47 20.28 1.25
CA GLY A 125 1.28 21.72 1.26
C GLY A 125 1.23 22.38 2.64
N GLY A 126 0.80 21.61 3.66
CA GLY A 126 0.48 22.10 5.02
C GLY A 126 1.31 21.46 6.13
N ASP A 127 0.90 20.30 6.61
CA ASP A 127 1.45 19.67 7.82
C ASP A 127 2.95 19.36 7.72
N ALA A 128 3.40 18.92 6.54
CA ALA A 128 4.82 18.69 6.29
C ALA A 128 5.65 19.97 6.47
N LYS A 129 5.15 21.11 6.01
CA LYS A 129 5.81 22.40 6.16
C LYS A 129 5.85 22.84 7.62
N ALA A 130 4.76 22.69 8.33
CA ALA A 130 4.67 23.03 9.75
C ALA A 130 5.69 22.23 10.59
N ALA A 131 5.86 20.92 10.28
CA ALA A 131 6.75 20.04 11.04
C ALA A 131 8.24 20.41 10.96
N PHE A 132 8.68 21.08 9.89
CA PHE A 132 10.08 21.46 9.66
C PHE A 132 10.32 22.97 9.68
N ALA A 133 9.34 23.77 10.11
CA ALA A 133 9.44 25.24 10.15
C ALA A 133 10.59 25.78 11.03
N ASP A 134 11.02 25.01 12.02
CA ASP A 134 12.09 25.39 12.95
C ASP A 134 13.50 25.09 12.44
N VAL A 135 13.67 24.40 11.33
CA VAL A 135 14.98 24.19 10.70
C VAL A 135 15.45 25.50 10.07
N LYS A 136 16.62 25.99 10.48
CA LYS A 136 17.10 27.34 10.11
C LYS A 136 18.03 27.36 8.90
N ASP A 137 18.29 26.24 8.26
CA ASP A 137 19.06 26.18 7.02
C ASP A 137 18.19 26.65 5.84
N GLU A 138 18.42 27.86 5.35
CA GLU A 138 17.64 28.46 4.26
C GLU A 138 17.75 27.70 2.95
N ALA A 139 18.92 27.11 2.65
CA ALA A 139 19.11 26.32 1.42
C ALA A 139 18.31 25.02 1.50
N LEU A 140 18.31 24.38 2.67
CA LEU A 140 17.54 23.16 2.90
C LEU A 140 16.02 23.44 2.90
N GLN A 141 15.58 24.59 3.44
CA GLN A 141 14.18 25.03 3.36
C GLN A 141 13.74 25.26 1.91
N ALA A 142 14.56 25.91 1.09
CA ALA A 142 14.25 26.11 -0.33
C ALA A 142 14.14 24.78 -1.09
N GLU A 143 15.04 23.82 -0.81
CA GLU A 143 14.99 22.47 -1.39
C GLU A 143 13.75 21.70 -0.96
N PHE A 144 13.39 21.81 0.32
CA PHE A 144 12.18 21.21 0.88
C PHE A 144 10.91 21.78 0.23
N ASP A 145 10.81 23.10 0.12
CA ASP A 145 9.66 23.76 -0.50
C ASP A 145 9.48 23.32 -1.96
N ALA A 146 10.57 23.22 -2.72
CA ALA A 146 10.52 22.72 -4.10
C ALA A 146 10.04 21.26 -4.16
N ALA A 147 10.64 20.39 -3.34
CA ALA A 147 10.30 18.96 -3.35
C ALA A 147 8.84 18.70 -2.90
N THR A 148 8.38 19.42 -1.88
CA THR A 148 6.99 19.26 -1.40
C THR A 148 5.97 19.86 -2.37
N ALA A 149 6.28 20.93 -3.07
CA ALA A 149 5.41 21.47 -4.11
C ALA A 149 5.25 20.51 -5.28
N GLU A 150 6.33 19.87 -5.74
CA GLU A 150 6.27 18.84 -6.79
C GLU A 150 5.50 17.60 -6.35
N ALA A 151 5.71 17.15 -5.11
CA ALA A 151 4.99 16.02 -4.53
C ALA A 151 3.48 16.31 -4.41
N ALA A 152 3.12 17.48 -3.89
CA ALA A 152 1.73 17.92 -3.79
C ALA A 152 1.04 17.97 -5.17
N ALA A 153 1.70 18.57 -6.16
CA ALA A 153 1.18 18.65 -7.52
C ALA A 153 0.98 17.25 -8.15
N ALA A 154 1.91 16.33 -7.92
CA ALA A 154 1.81 14.96 -8.43
C ALA A 154 0.66 14.18 -7.77
N MET A 155 0.47 14.33 -6.46
CA MET A 155 -0.64 13.70 -5.73
C MET A 155 -1.99 14.28 -6.13
N GLN A 156 -2.08 15.61 -6.31
CA GLN A 156 -3.30 16.24 -6.79
C GLN A 156 -3.65 15.77 -8.22
N HIS A 157 -2.66 15.73 -9.11
CA HIS A 157 -2.85 15.20 -10.46
C HIS A 157 -3.39 13.76 -10.45
N LEU A 158 -2.80 12.89 -9.61
CA LEU A 158 -3.26 11.50 -9.48
C LEU A 158 -4.69 11.42 -8.93
N ALA A 159 -5.03 12.24 -7.93
CA ALA A 159 -6.39 12.32 -7.40
C ALA A 159 -7.40 12.77 -8.46
N ASP A 160 -7.07 13.80 -9.25
CA ASP A 160 -7.91 14.31 -10.33
C ASP A 160 -8.09 13.28 -11.45
N HIS A 161 -6.99 12.59 -11.83
CA HIS A 161 -7.03 11.50 -12.80
C HIS A 161 -7.98 10.40 -12.35
N ILE A 162 -7.81 9.89 -11.11
CA ILE A 162 -8.66 8.85 -10.53
C ILE A 162 -10.13 9.30 -10.47
N GLY A 163 -10.39 10.56 -10.14
CA GLY A 163 -11.75 11.11 -10.14
C GLY A 163 -12.40 11.23 -11.52
N SER A 164 -11.63 11.13 -12.60
CA SER A 164 -12.10 11.30 -13.99
C SER A 164 -12.26 10.01 -14.79
N VAL A 165 -11.71 8.87 -14.29
CA VAL A 165 -11.73 7.61 -15.04
C VAL A 165 -13.05 6.86 -14.97
N PRO A 166 -13.34 5.96 -15.94
CA PRO A 166 -14.56 5.16 -15.93
C PRO A 166 -14.71 4.29 -14.68
N ALA A 167 -15.91 4.26 -14.10
CA ALA A 167 -16.25 3.50 -12.91
C ALA A 167 -17.18 2.31 -13.19
N THR A 168 -17.08 1.26 -12.36
CA THR A 168 -18.03 0.14 -12.32
C THR A 168 -18.67 0.05 -10.94
N LYS A 169 -19.98 -0.30 -10.89
CA LYS A 169 -20.70 -0.39 -9.61
C LYS A 169 -20.27 -1.62 -8.79
N ASP A 170 -20.14 -2.76 -9.45
CA ASP A 170 -19.93 -4.06 -8.80
C ASP A 170 -18.51 -4.63 -9.01
N GLY A 171 -17.58 -3.83 -9.55
CA GLY A 171 -16.23 -4.27 -9.90
C GLY A 171 -15.35 -4.67 -8.70
N TYR A 172 -15.77 -4.34 -7.48
CA TYR A 172 -15.11 -4.77 -6.24
C TYR A 172 -15.48 -6.20 -5.82
N ALA A 173 -16.59 -6.76 -6.34
CA ALA A 173 -17.08 -8.06 -5.94
C ALA A 173 -16.18 -9.18 -6.45
N LEU A 174 -15.64 -9.99 -5.53
CA LEU A 174 -14.75 -11.10 -5.84
C LEU A 174 -15.52 -12.31 -6.43
N GLY A 175 -16.81 -12.43 -6.15
CA GLY A 175 -17.60 -13.64 -6.40
C GLY A 175 -17.40 -14.70 -5.32
N ALA A 176 -18.25 -15.74 -5.35
CA ALA A 176 -18.31 -16.72 -4.26
C ALA A 176 -17.01 -17.50 -4.06
N GLU A 177 -16.38 -17.94 -5.13
CA GLU A 177 -15.16 -18.75 -5.10
C GLU A 177 -13.99 -17.95 -4.52
N LYS A 178 -13.65 -16.79 -5.13
CA LYS A 178 -12.56 -15.95 -4.63
C LYS A 178 -12.83 -15.38 -3.24
N PHE A 179 -14.09 -15.16 -2.87
CA PHE A 179 -14.44 -14.74 -1.52
C PHE A 179 -14.13 -15.86 -0.50
N SER A 180 -14.45 -17.11 -0.81
CA SER A 180 -14.09 -18.24 0.04
C SER A 180 -12.56 -18.39 0.16
N ASP A 181 -11.84 -18.26 -0.94
CA ASP A 181 -10.37 -18.27 -0.92
C ASP A 181 -9.79 -17.11 -0.11
N MET A 182 -10.36 -15.92 -0.23
CA MET A 182 -9.97 -14.77 0.59
C MET A 182 -10.08 -15.12 2.08
N VAL A 183 -11.25 -15.56 2.54
CA VAL A 183 -11.48 -15.85 3.95
C VAL A 183 -10.55 -16.97 4.45
N ARG A 184 -10.34 -17.99 3.65
CA ARG A 184 -9.43 -19.10 3.98
C ARG A 184 -7.96 -18.67 4.03
N LEU A 185 -7.51 -17.86 3.05
CA LEU A 185 -6.10 -17.46 2.92
C LEU A 185 -5.72 -16.26 3.79
N THR A 186 -6.66 -15.39 4.15
CA THR A 186 -6.37 -14.17 4.93
C THR A 186 -6.74 -14.29 6.40
N GLU A 187 -7.80 -15.08 6.72
CA GLU A 187 -8.34 -15.21 8.08
C GLU A 187 -8.16 -16.62 8.67
N ALA A 188 -7.60 -17.55 7.90
CA ALA A 188 -7.50 -18.97 8.27
C ALA A 188 -8.86 -19.62 8.60
N VAL A 189 -9.95 -19.13 7.99
CA VAL A 189 -11.31 -19.64 8.19
C VAL A 189 -11.72 -20.46 6.97
N ASP A 190 -11.85 -21.78 7.15
CA ASP A 190 -12.29 -22.70 6.11
C ASP A 190 -13.73 -23.19 6.43
N VAL A 191 -14.68 -22.29 6.20
CA VAL A 191 -16.11 -22.54 6.44
C VAL A 191 -16.88 -22.32 5.13
N PRO A 192 -17.77 -23.24 4.72
CA PRO A 192 -18.60 -23.07 3.54
C PRO A 192 -19.43 -21.77 3.60
N LEU A 193 -19.55 -21.05 2.46
CA LEU A 193 -20.30 -19.78 2.40
C LEU A 193 -21.76 -19.91 2.85
N ALA A 194 -22.39 -21.06 2.61
CA ALA A 194 -23.76 -21.31 3.07
C ALA A 194 -23.85 -21.30 4.61
N GLU A 195 -22.84 -21.83 5.28
CA GLU A 195 -22.74 -21.85 6.73
C GLU A 195 -22.41 -20.45 7.27
N LEU A 196 -21.46 -19.73 6.65
CA LEU A 196 -21.17 -18.33 7.00
C LEU A 196 -22.42 -17.45 6.89
N LYS A 197 -23.24 -17.62 5.86
CA LYS A 197 -24.51 -16.92 5.71
C LYS A 197 -25.55 -17.28 6.78
N ALA A 198 -25.49 -18.48 7.31
CA ALA A 198 -26.43 -18.92 8.35
C ALA A 198 -26.04 -18.37 9.75
N ILE A 199 -24.78 -18.02 9.95
CA ILE A 199 -24.26 -17.45 11.19
C ILE A 199 -24.56 -15.92 11.28
N GLY A 200 -24.52 -15.21 10.16
CA GLY A 200 -24.74 -13.76 10.07
C GLY A 200 -26.12 -13.40 9.61
#